data_7c01a7293fc5efff04b4b1dfe8d3a606
#
_entry.id   7c01a7293fc5efff04b4b1dfe8d3a606
#
_cell.length_a   1.000
_cell.length_b   1.000
_cell.length_c   1.000
_cell.angle_alpha   90.00
_cell.angle_beta   90.00
_cell.angle_gamma   90.00
#
_symmetry.space_group_name_H-M   'P 1'
#
loop_
_entity.id
_entity.type
_entity.pdbx_description
1 polymer ?
#
loop_
_entity_poly.entity_id
_entity_poly.type
_entity_poly.pdbx_seq_one_letter_code
_entity_poly.pdbx_strand_id
1 'polypeptide(L)'
;MNMQAMLKQAQKIQKEMMSAKEEIDNKIFEGSSSFVKIKMKGTKELVEVLIEKENLDAEETEMLQDMIIIAINNTIKDIDKETENKLGKYTNGMPGLF
;
A
#
# COMPACT_ATOMS: atom_id res chain seq x y z
N MET A 1 -0.18 2.69 -39.69
CA MET A 1 0.21 1.98 -38.47
C MET A 1 -0.31 0.56 -38.49
N ASN A 2 0.57 -0.40 -38.22
CA ASN A 2 0.22 -1.81 -38.24
C ASN A 2 -0.57 -2.19 -36.98
N MET A 3 -1.74 -2.80 -37.15
CA MET A 3 -2.58 -3.23 -36.04
C MET A 3 -1.88 -4.25 -35.15
N GLN A 4 -1.04 -5.14 -35.74
CA GLN A 4 -0.29 -6.11 -34.96
C GLN A 4 0.74 -5.42 -34.06
N ALA A 5 1.40 -4.37 -34.53
CA ALA A 5 2.36 -3.61 -33.73
C ALA A 5 1.66 -2.89 -32.58
N MET A 6 0.49 -2.33 -32.82
CA MET A 6 -0.33 -1.67 -31.77
C MET A 6 -0.77 -2.68 -30.72
N LEU A 7 -1.18 -3.87 -31.14
CA LEU A 7 -1.61 -4.93 -30.24
C LEU A 7 -0.48 -5.41 -29.34
N LYS A 8 0.70 -5.61 -29.94
CA LYS A 8 1.90 -6.02 -29.18
C LYS A 8 2.30 -4.97 -28.16
N GLN A 9 2.22 -3.69 -28.52
CA GLN A 9 2.54 -2.59 -27.60
C GLN A 9 1.55 -2.55 -26.45
N ALA A 10 0.25 -2.71 -26.74
CA ALA A 10 -0.77 -2.74 -25.68
C ALA A 10 -0.57 -3.89 -24.73
N GLN A 11 -0.22 -5.08 -25.25
CA GLN A 11 0.08 -6.25 -24.42
C GLN A 11 1.31 -6.05 -23.54
N LYS A 12 2.34 -5.40 -24.08
CA LYS A 12 3.55 -5.08 -23.33
C LYS A 12 3.25 -4.15 -22.16
N ILE A 13 2.49 -3.09 -22.41
CA ILE A 13 2.10 -2.12 -21.38
C ILE A 13 1.29 -2.81 -20.28
N GLN A 14 0.32 -3.64 -20.68
CA GLN A 14 -0.49 -4.38 -19.73
C GLN A 14 0.35 -5.31 -18.85
N LYS A 15 1.31 -5.99 -19.44
CA LYS A 15 2.21 -6.88 -18.72
C LYS A 15 3.08 -6.10 -17.73
N GLU A 16 3.62 -4.97 -18.16
CA GLU A 16 4.42 -4.09 -17.29
C GLU A 16 3.59 -3.57 -16.11
N MET A 17 2.35 -3.17 -16.38
CA MET A 17 1.43 -2.68 -15.35
C MET A 17 1.13 -3.78 -14.33
N MET A 18 0.83 -4.99 -14.78
CA MET A 18 0.53 -6.12 -13.90
C MET A 18 1.74 -6.51 -13.06
N SER A 19 2.93 -6.46 -13.65
CA SER A 19 4.18 -6.74 -12.94
C SER A 19 4.45 -5.70 -11.85
N ALA A 20 4.25 -4.43 -12.15
CA ALA A 20 4.42 -3.35 -11.19
C ALA A 20 3.41 -3.47 -10.04
N LYS A 21 2.16 -3.81 -10.36
CA LYS A 21 1.13 -4.02 -9.35
C LYS A 21 1.48 -5.19 -8.43
N GLU A 22 1.97 -6.28 -9.00
CA GLU A 22 2.38 -7.46 -8.23
C GLU A 22 3.53 -7.14 -7.28
N GLU A 23 4.50 -6.33 -7.71
CA GLU A 23 5.58 -5.87 -6.83
C GLU A 23 5.04 -5.11 -5.63
N ILE A 24 4.09 -4.19 -5.84
CA ILE A 24 3.49 -3.43 -4.75
C ILE A 24 2.70 -4.36 -3.83
N ASP A 25 1.88 -5.25 -4.39
CA ASP A 25 1.04 -6.17 -3.62
C ASP A 25 1.86 -7.05 -2.68
N ASN A 26 3.06 -7.45 -3.12
CA ASN A 26 3.95 -8.32 -2.33
C ASN A 26 4.90 -7.57 -1.41
N LYS A 27 4.99 -6.26 -1.55
CA LYS A 27 5.87 -5.44 -0.71
C LYS A 27 5.28 -5.27 0.68
N ILE A 28 6.14 -5.28 1.69
CA ILE A 28 5.76 -5.00 3.07
C ILE A 28 6.00 -3.53 3.37
N PHE A 29 4.96 -2.86 3.81
CA PHE A 29 5.00 -1.46 4.24
C PHE A 29 4.93 -1.42 5.76
N GLU A 30 5.71 -0.54 6.36
CA GLU A 30 5.74 -0.36 7.80
C GLU A 30 5.20 1.02 8.16
N GLY A 31 4.44 1.06 9.26
CA GLY A 31 3.94 2.30 9.80
C GLY A 31 4.01 2.28 11.32
N SER A 32 3.94 3.45 11.93
CA SER A 32 4.03 3.56 13.39
C SER A 32 3.28 4.76 13.90
N SER A 33 2.93 4.68 15.18
CA SER A 33 2.41 5.80 15.95
C SER A 33 2.81 5.57 17.40
N SER A 34 3.68 6.42 17.94
CA SER A 34 4.23 6.28 19.28
C SER A 34 4.85 4.89 19.48
N PHE A 35 4.38 4.09 20.46
CA PHE A 35 4.94 2.76 20.72
C PHE A 35 4.26 1.64 19.92
N VAL A 36 3.42 1.98 18.95
CA VAL A 36 2.78 0.99 18.06
C VAL A 36 3.47 0.98 16.71
N LYS A 37 3.82 -0.22 16.23
CA LYS A 37 4.33 -0.44 14.87
C LYS A 37 3.45 -1.45 14.18
N ILE A 38 3.22 -1.25 12.88
CA ILE A 38 2.47 -2.22 12.08
C ILE A 38 3.21 -2.56 10.79
N LYS A 39 2.91 -3.72 10.26
CA LYS A 39 3.35 -4.14 8.94
C LYS A 39 2.13 -4.51 8.11
N MET A 40 2.13 -4.07 6.86
CA MET A 40 1.00 -4.25 5.96
C MET A 40 1.52 -4.58 4.57
N LYS A 41 0.88 -5.54 3.91
CA LYS A 41 1.18 -5.79 2.49
C LYS A 41 0.62 -4.67 1.63
N GLY A 42 1.16 -4.52 0.43
CA GLY A 42 0.64 -3.56 -0.54
C GLY A 42 -0.81 -3.79 -0.93
N THR A 43 -1.33 -4.98 -0.69
CA THR A 43 -2.76 -5.29 -0.85
C THR A 43 -3.63 -4.65 0.25
N LYS A 44 -2.99 -4.02 1.23
CA LYS A 44 -3.62 -3.46 2.43
C LYS A 44 -4.03 -4.51 3.45
N GLU A 45 -3.47 -5.72 3.34
CA GLU A 45 -3.63 -6.75 4.37
C GLU A 45 -2.67 -6.46 5.52
N LEU A 46 -3.21 -6.30 6.71
CA LEU A 46 -2.42 -6.10 7.93
C LEU A 46 -1.82 -7.44 8.34
N VAL A 47 -0.49 -7.50 8.48
CA VAL A 47 0.20 -8.75 8.80
C VAL A 47 0.83 -8.77 10.18
N GLU A 48 1.10 -7.62 10.78
CA GLU A 48 1.69 -7.58 12.11
C GLU A 48 1.32 -6.29 12.82
N VAL A 49 1.05 -6.42 14.11
CA VAL A 49 0.92 -5.28 15.03
C VAL A 49 1.88 -5.53 16.19
N LEU A 50 2.81 -4.61 16.41
CA LEU A 50 3.77 -4.69 17.50
C LEU A 50 3.54 -3.52 18.45
N ILE A 51 3.32 -3.85 19.72
CA ILE A 51 3.18 -2.87 20.78
C ILE A 51 4.47 -2.88 21.60
N GLU A 52 5.27 -1.83 21.46
CA GLU A 52 6.61 -1.77 22.04
C GLU A 52 6.60 -1.27 23.48
N LYS A 53 5.69 -1.78 24.28
CA LYS A 53 5.57 -1.47 25.69
C LYS A 53 4.99 -2.68 26.42
N GLU A 54 5.65 -3.15 27.46
CA GLU A 54 5.20 -4.34 28.20
C GLU A 54 4.04 -4.05 29.11
N ASN A 55 4.05 -2.87 29.74
CA ASN A 55 3.01 -2.49 30.68
C ASN A 55 2.39 -1.17 30.27
N LEU A 56 1.07 -1.14 30.19
CA LEU A 56 0.31 0.05 29.84
C LEU A 56 -0.53 0.47 31.04
N ASP A 57 -0.49 1.77 31.37
CA ASP A 57 -1.43 2.31 32.34
C ASP A 57 -2.79 2.54 31.69
N ALA A 58 -3.79 2.98 32.45
CA ALA A 58 -5.14 3.17 31.97
C ALA A 58 -5.20 4.18 30.82
N GLU A 59 -4.44 5.27 30.90
CA GLU A 59 -4.39 6.30 29.86
C GLU A 59 -3.74 5.77 28.59
N GLU A 60 -2.65 5.05 28.71
CA GLU A 60 -1.96 4.45 27.55
C GLU A 60 -2.81 3.39 26.87
N THR A 61 -3.56 2.61 27.64
CA THR A 61 -4.50 1.61 27.09
C THR A 61 -5.58 2.29 26.26
N GLU A 62 -6.10 3.42 26.76
CA GLU A 62 -7.07 4.19 26.01
C GLU A 62 -6.50 4.78 24.73
N MET A 63 -5.27 5.29 24.79
CA MET A 63 -4.57 5.84 23.63
C MET A 63 -4.19 4.77 22.60
N LEU A 64 -4.03 3.52 23.04
CA LEU A 64 -3.60 2.42 22.18
C LEU A 64 -4.49 2.25 20.96
N GLN A 65 -5.80 2.38 21.13
CA GLN A 65 -6.77 2.26 20.04
C GLN A 65 -6.51 3.30 18.95
N ASP A 66 -6.29 4.55 19.36
CA ASP A 66 -6.03 5.65 18.43
C ASP A 66 -4.67 5.47 17.72
N MET A 67 -3.66 4.99 18.44
CA MET A 67 -2.34 4.75 17.86
C MET A 67 -2.38 3.69 16.78
N ILE A 68 -3.15 2.63 16.99
CA ILE A 68 -3.32 1.56 15.99
C ILE A 68 -4.01 2.11 14.74
N ILE A 69 -5.07 2.88 14.92
CA ILE A 69 -5.81 3.49 13.82
C ILE A 69 -4.89 4.42 13.01
N ILE A 70 -4.14 5.27 13.69
CA ILE A 70 -3.22 6.22 13.04
C ILE A 70 -2.14 5.48 12.26
N ALA A 71 -1.51 4.47 12.87
CA ALA A 71 -0.45 3.69 12.22
C ALA A 71 -0.98 3.00 10.96
N ILE A 72 -2.15 2.40 11.02
CA ILE A 72 -2.76 1.72 9.88
C ILE A 72 -3.11 2.72 8.78
N ASN A 73 -3.76 3.81 9.12
CA ASN A 73 -4.19 4.81 8.14
C ASN A 73 -3.01 5.50 7.45
N ASN A 74 -1.93 5.77 8.19
CA ASN A 74 -0.72 6.33 7.62
C ASN A 74 -0.06 5.35 6.64
N THR A 75 -0.05 4.08 6.98
CA THR A 75 0.51 3.04 6.11
C THR A 75 -0.31 2.88 4.83
N ILE A 76 -1.63 2.94 4.93
CA ILE A 76 -2.51 2.92 3.75
C ILE A 76 -2.21 4.10 2.81
N LYS A 77 -2.00 5.28 3.37
CA LYS A 77 -1.63 6.46 2.58
C LYS A 77 -0.30 6.26 1.85
N ASP A 78 0.68 5.65 2.51
CA ASP A 78 1.97 5.35 1.89
C ASP A 78 1.82 4.35 0.75
N ILE A 79 1.00 3.32 0.93
CA ILE A 79 0.69 2.34 -0.12
C ILE A 79 0.03 3.03 -1.31
N ASP A 80 -0.98 3.85 -1.06
CA ASP A 80 -1.69 4.57 -2.12
C ASP A 80 -0.76 5.50 -2.88
N LYS A 81 0.12 6.18 -2.18
CA LYS A 81 1.10 7.08 -2.80
C LYS A 81 2.08 6.32 -3.69
N GLU A 82 2.61 5.20 -3.23
CA GLU A 82 3.52 4.39 -4.04
C GLU A 82 2.81 3.77 -5.23
N THR A 83 1.58 3.33 -5.04
CA THR A 83 0.74 2.81 -6.13
C THR A 83 0.53 3.86 -7.21
N GLU A 84 0.19 5.08 -6.81
CA GLU A 84 0.03 6.18 -7.76
C GLU A 84 1.33 6.49 -8.49
N ASN A 85 2.45 6.53 -7.77
CA ASN A 85 3.76 6.81 -8.37
C ASN A 85 4.18 5.76 -9.39
N LYS A 86 3.91 4.48 -9.10
CA LYS A 86 4.33 3.38 -9.98
C LYS A 86 3.34 3.07 -11.09
N LEU A 87 2.05 3.22 -10.83
CA LEU A 87 0.99 2.81 -11.75
C LEU A 87 0.26 3.96 -12.40
N GLY A 88 0.43 5.18 -11.91
CA GLY A 88 -0.29 6.35 -12.42
C GLY A 88 -0.08 6.60 -13.89
N LYS A 89 1.11 6.33 -14.40
CA LYS A 89 1.41 6.49 -15.82
C LYS A 89 0.60 5.55 -16.73
N TYR A 90 0.14 4.44 -16.19
CA TYR A 90 -0.69 3.48 -16.92
C TYR A 90 -2.18 3.79 -16.81
N THR A 91 -2.56 4.59 -15.82
CA THR A 91 -3.97 4.87 -15.50
C THR A 91 -4.41 6.28 -15.87
N ASN A 92 -3.51 7.10 -16.39
CA ASN A 92 -3.85 8.45 -16.84
C ASN A 92 -4.94 8.37 -17.92
N GLY A 93 -6.09 8.96 -17.65
CA GLY A 93 -7.26 8.90 -18.52
C GLY A 93 -8.16 7.69 -18.27
N MET A 94 -7.85 6.84 -17.29
CA MET A 94 -8.66 5.67 -16.92
C MET A 94 -8.96 5.69 -15.42
N PRO A 95 -9.73 6.64 -14.92
CA PRO A 95 -10.05 6.71 -13.50
C PRO A 95 -10.85 5.47 -13.06
N GLY A 96 -10.55 4.98 -11.87
CA GLY A 96 -11.25 3.83 -11.30
C GLY A 96 -10.67 2.47 -11.65
N LEU A 97 -9.53 2.41 -12.33
CA LEU A 97 -8.90 1.15 -12.69
C LEU A 97 -8.29 0.43 -11.46
N PHE A 98 -7.93 1.18 -10.45
CA PHE A 98 -7.34 0.65 -9.21
C PHE A 98 -8.13 1.02 -7.98
#